data_bf5099565325b2742c5518b90de6c73a
#
_entry.id   bf5099565325b2742c5518b90de6c73a
#
_cell.length_a   1.000
_cell.length_b   1.000
_cell.length_c   1.000
_cell.angle_alpha   90.00
_cell.angle_beta   90.00
_cell.angle_gamma   90.00
#
_symmetry.space_group_name_H-M   'P 1'
#
loop_
_entity.id
_entity.type
_entity.pdbx_description
1 polymer ?
#
loop_
_entity_poly.entity_id
_entity_poly.type
_entity_poly.pdbx_seq_one_letter_code
_entity_poly.pdbx_strand_id
1 'polypeptide(L)'
;PDLADEVVAPSGSGPRHSVFGANGDLFVSDELSSTLSRYRRDDTGRLCWIEAVSTRETDDGTENYPSELMLGPGVVYVANRGRDTIAVIDVTGPRLELVQEQPCGGAFPQHLAGLGGQLLCANRQSDTITALPIDETGRLGQPVAVAELTGPCWILPL
;
A
#
# COMPACT_ATOMS: atom_id res chain seq x y z
N PRO A 1 -15.87 -25.74 3.16
CA PRO A 1 -15.54 -25.10 1.91
C PRO A 1 -14.19 -25.62 1.44
N ASP A 2 -14.14 -26.09 0.20
CA ASP A 2 -12.88 -26.54 -0.40
C ASP A 2 -12.02 -25.30 -0.69
N LEU A 3 -10.69 -25.43 -0.50
CA LEU A 3 -9.74 -24.39 -0.84
C LEU A 3 -9.81 -24.13 -2.36
N ALA A 4 -10.21 -22.93 -2.76
CA ALA A 4 -10.44 -22.63 -4.16
C ALA A 4 -9.12 -22.45 -4.94
N ASP A 5 -8.10 -21.91 -4.26
CA ASP A 5 -6.79 -21.63 -4.85
C ASP A 5 -5.72 -21.43 -3.76
N GLU A 6 -4.47 -21.77 -4.06
CA GLU A 6 -3.31 -21.56 -3.20
C GLU A 6 -2.13 -21.11 -4.05
N VAL A 7 -1.47 -20.04 -3.64
CA VAL A 7 -0.24 -19.56 -4.27
C VAL A 7 0.85 -19.36 -3.22
N VAL A 8 2.05 -19.84 -3.54
CA VAL A 8 3.22 -19.68 -2.67
C VAL A 8 3.84 -18.31 -2.95
N ALA A 9 3.90 -17.47 -1.93
CA ALA A 9 4.63 -16.20 -1.99
C ALA A 9 6.15 -16.45 -2.03
N PRO A 10 6.94 -15.48 -2.59
CA PRO A 10 8.39 -15.57 -2.53
C PRO A 10 8.90 -15.76 -1.09
N SER A 11 9.92 -16.58 -0.93
CA SER A 11 10.47 -16.87 0.41
C SER A 11 10.97 -15.59 1.08
N GLY A 12 10.57 -15.38 2.34
CA GLY A 12 10.94 -14.22 3.13
C GLY A 12 10.13 -12.95 2.83
N SER A 13 9.12 -12.98 1.95
CA SER A 13 8.32 -11.80 1.61
C SER A 13 7.43 -11.33 2.76
N GLY A 14 6.80 -12.24 3.50
CA GLY A 14 5.89 -11.90 4.59
C GLY A 14 4.61 -11.20 4.11
N PRO A 15 3.77 -11.88 3.30
CA PRO A 15 2.53 -11.28 2.79
C PRO A 15 1.60 -10.90 3.95
N ARG A 16 1.06 -9.66 3.90
CA ARG A 16 0.28 -9.08 5.00
C ARG A 16 -1.13 -8.66 4.59
N HIS A 17 -1.25 -7.77 3.62
CA HIS A 17 -2.53 -7.23 3.15
C HIS A 17 -2.63 -7.40 1.64
N SER A 18 -3.86 -7.48 1.11
CA SER A 18 -4.06 -7.67 -0.32
C SER A 18 -5.28 -6.93 -0.84
N VAL A 19 -5.24 -6.53 -2.12
CA VAL A 19 -6.35 -5.89 -2.83
C VAL A 19 -6.41 -6.36 -4.28
N PHE A 20 -7.61 -6.59 -4.81
CA PHE A 20 -7.80 -6.88 -6.24
C PHE A 20 -7.95 -5.59 -7.04
N GLY A 21 -7.11 -5.41 -8.06
CA GLY A 21 -7.27 -4.37 -9.07
C GLY A 21 -8.45 -4.65 -10.02
N ALA A 22 -8.87 -3.61 -10.73
CA ALA A 22 -10.00 -3.69 -11.67
C ALA A 22 -9.74 -4.66 -12.84
N ASN A 23 -8.48 -4.90 -13.20
CA ASN A 23 -8.05 -5.86 -14.22
C ASN A 23 -7.97 -7.31 -13.72
N GLY A 24 -8.29 -7.56 -12.44
CA GLY A 24 -8.24 -8.88 -11.80
C GLY A 24 -6.86 -9.27 -11.26
N ASP A 25 -5.83 -8.42 -11.38
CA ASP A 25 -4.56 -8.63 -10.69
C ASP A 25 -4.76 -8.51 -9.18
N LEU A 26 -4.06 -9.35 -8.41
CA LEU A 26 -4.00 -9.26 -6.96
C LEU A 26 -2.69 -8.60 -6.56
N PHE A 27 -2.78 -7.52 -5.79
CA PHE A 27 -1.64 -6.84 -5.18
C PHE A 27 -1.52 -7.22 -3.72
N VAL A 28 -0.30 -7.48 -3.25
CA VAL A 28 -0.02 -7.91 -1.88
C VAL A 28 1.13 -7.10 -1.31
N SER A 29 0.93 -6.48 -0.14
CA SER A 29 2.04 -5.88 0.61
C SER A 29 2.83 -6.97 1.30
N ASP A 30 4.12 -6.99 1.06
CA ASP A 30 5.06 -7.93 1.64
C ASP A 30 5.84 -7.24 2.75
N GLU A 31 5.44 -7.47 3.99
CA GLU A 31 5.93 -6.75 5.17
C GLU A 31 7.43 -6.94 5.40
N LEU A 32 7.95 -8.15 5.19
CA LEU A 32 9.33 -8.47 5.54
C LEU A 32 10.34 -8.17 4.43
N SER A 33 9.90 -8.16 3.16
CA SER A 33 10.76 -7.83 2.02
C SER A 33 10.68 -6.35 1.60
N SER A 34 9.81 -5.55 2.21
CA SER A 34 9.58 -4.13 1.83
C SER A 34 9.15 -3.97 0.37
N THR A 35 8.26 -4.85 -0.11
CA THR A 35 7.81 -4.86 -1.50
C THR A 35 6.29 -4.86 -1.64
N LEU A 36 5.83 -4.50 -2.83
CA LEU A 36 4.50 -4.79 -3.34
C LEU A 36 4.64 -5.89 -4.39
N SER A 37 3.98 -7.04 -4.19
CA SER A 37 3.89 -8.13 -5.15
C SER A 37 2.63 -8.04 -5.99
N ARG A 38 2.75 -8.39 -7.29
CA ARG A 38 1.63 -8.59 -8.20
C ARG A 38 1.48 -10.07 -8.52
N TYR A 39 0.23 -10.54 -8.41
CA TYR A 39 -0.19 -11.87 -8.83
C TYR A 39 -1.25 -11.75 -9.92
N ARG A 40 -1.29 -12.70 -10.83
CA ARG A 40 -2.28 -12.77 -11.92
C ARG A 40 -2.81 -14.17 -12.07
N ARG A 41 -4.07 -14.31 -12.53
CA ARG A 41 -4.59 -15.62 -12.91
C ARG A 41 -4.04 -16.04 -14.27
N ASP A 42 -3.58 -17.29 -14.35
CA ASP A 42 -3.22 -17.93 -15.60
C ASP A 42 -4.47 -18.38 -16.38
N ASP A 43 -4.27 -18.98 -17.55
CA ASP A 43 -5.35 -19.46 -18.42
C ASP A 43 -6.19 -20.58 -17.78
N THR A 44 -5.72 -21.20 -16.70
CA THR A 44 -6.46 -22.18 -15.90
C THR A 44 -7.23 -21.57 -14.75
N GLY A 45 -7.07 -20.24 -14.53
CA GLY A 45 -7.69 -19.48 -13.45
C GLY A 45 -6.91 -19.51 -12.12
N ARG A 46 -5.72 -20.12 -12.07
CA ARG A 46 -4.87 -20.18 -10.87
C ARG A 46 -4.07 -18.89 -10.70
N LEU A 47 -3.96 -18.42 -9.46
CA LEU A 47 -3.10 -17.28 -9.14
C LEU A 47 -1.62 -17.67 -9.28
N CYS A 48 -0.86 -16.83 -10.00
CA CYS A 48 0.58 -16.95 -10.19
C CYS A 48 1.27 -15.65 -9.79
N TRP A 49 2.36 -15.74 -9.03
CA TRP A 49 3.22 -14.59 -8.77
C TRP A 49 3.87 -14.11 -10.07
N ILE A 50 3.86 -12.81 -10.31
CA ILE A 50 4.39 -12.19 -11.53
C ILE A 50 5.68 -11.43 -11.24
N GLU A 51 5.64 -10.49 -10.29
CA GLU A 51 6.76 -9.61 -9.96
C GLU A 51 6.55 -8.97 -8.59
N ALA A 52 7.58 -8.31 -8.10
CA ALA A 52 7.51 -7.41 -6.97
C ALA A 52 8.34 -6.14 -7.25
N VAL A 53 7.93 -5.01 -6.64
CA VAL A 53 8.64 -3.74 -6.66
C VAL A 53 8.90 -3.27 -5.24
N SER A 54 10.01 -2.58 -5.00
CA SER A 54 10.31 -1.95 -3.72
C SER A 54 9.25 -0.89 -3.38
N THR A 55 8.85 -0.80 -2.11
CA THR A 55 7.98 0.28 -1.60
C THR A 55 8.77 1.48 -1.11
N ARG A 56 10.09 1.51 -1.29
CA ARG A 56 10.99 2.59 -0.91
C ARG A 56 11.91 2.97 -2.05
N GLU A 57 12.22 4.26 -2.20
CA GLU A 57 13.11 4.79 -3.23
C GLU A 57 14.57 4.40 -2.99
N THR A 58 14.98 4.33 -1.73
CA THR A 58 16.35 4.01 -1.33
C THR A 58 16.37 3.01 -0.18
N ASP A 59 17.38 2.14 -0.18
CA ASP A 59 17.72 1.29 0.97
C ASP A 59 18.82 1.96 1.79
N ASP A 60 18.40 2.79 2.73
CA ASP A 60 19.29 3.57 3.62
C ASP A 60 19.46 2.92 5.02
N GLY A 61 18.98 1.68 5.17
CA GLY A 61 19.00 0.96 6.43
C GLY A 61 17.87 1.29 7.38
N THR A 62 16.96 2.23 7.03
CA THR A 62 15.76 2.49 7.81
C THR A 62 14.82 1.29 7.72
N GLU A 63 14.31 0.83 8.86
CA GLU A 63 13.31 -0.24 8.91
C GLU A 63 12.06 0.16 8.12
N ASN A 64 11.54 -0.78 7.34
CA ASN A 64 10.36 -0.56 6.52
C ASN A 64 9.45 -1.80 6.54
N TYR A 65 8.24 -1.62 7.03
CA TYR A 65 7.24 -2.67 7.18
C TYR A 65 5.94 -2.29 6.44
N PRO A 66 5.83 -2.57 5.13
CA PRO A 66 4.59 -2.35 4.36
C PRO A 66 3.36 -2.90 5.09
N SER A 67 2.30 -2.09 5.18
CA SER A 67 1.11 -2.43 5.95
C SER A 67 -0.14 -2.45 5.08
N GLU A 68 -0.90 -1.37 5.09
CA GLU A 68 -2.16 -1.24 4.34
C GLU A 68 -1.92 -0.97 2.87
N LEU A 69 -2.86 -1.44 2.05
CA LEU A 69 -2.95 -1.15 0.62
C LEU A 69 -4.25 -0.43 0.31
N MET A 70 -4.22 0.55 -0.57
CA MET A 70 -5.42 1.15 -1.15
C MET A 70 -5.24 1.38 -2.65
N LEU A 71 -6.27 1.08 -3.43
CA LEU A 71 -6.30 1.41 -4.85
C LEU A 71 -6.60 2.89 -5.06
N GLY A 72 -5.86 3.49 -5.97
CA GLY A 72 -6.09 4.82 -6.50
C GLY A 72 -6.28 4.84 -8.02
N PRO A 73 -6.36 6.02 -8.64
CA PRO A 73 -6.43 6.16 -10.09
C PRO A 73 -5.14 5.66 -10.76
N GLY A 74 -5.14 4.42 -11.24
CA GLY A 74 -3.99 3.79 -11.89
C GLY A 74 -2.81 3.44 -10.98
N VAL A 75 -2.96 3.58 -9.68
CA VAL A 75 -1.91 3.33 -8.69
C VAL A 75 -2.38 2.46 -7.55
N VAL A 76 -1.41 1.90 -6.80
CA VAL A 76 -1.60 1.32 -5.47
C VAL A 76 -0.81 2.16 -4.47
N TYR A 77 -1.48 2.60 -3.40
CA TYR A 77 -0.84 3.22 -2.24
C TYR A 77 -0.46 2.14 -1.24
N VAL A 78 0.75 2.21 -0.70
CA VAL A 78 1.26 1.29 0.32
C VAL A 78 1.78 2.08 1.50
N ALA A 79 1.21 1.87 2.68
CA ALA A 79 1.69 2.48 3.91
C ALA A 79 2.96 1.77 4.40
N ASN A 80 4.04 2.52 4.61
CA ASN A 80 5.35 2.08 5.04
C ASN A 80 5.58 2.43 6.51
N ARG A 81 5.37 1.48 7.42
CA ARG A 81 5.63 1.66 8.86
C ARG A 81 7.14 1.64 9.14
N GLY A 82 7.57 2.46 10.09
CA GLY A 82 8.98 2.66 10.45
C GLY A 82 9.66 3.70 9.58
N ARG A 83 9.51 3.63 8.27
CA ARG A 83 9.91 4.67 7.32
C ARG A 83 8.96 5.87 7.31
N ASP A 84 7.72 5.66 7.77
CA ASP A 84 6.68 6.67 7.94
C ASP A 84 6.33 7.42 6.65
N THR A 85 6.27 6.64 5.56
CA THR A 85 5.95 7.13 4.23
C THR A 85 4.76 6.35 3.62
N ILE A 86 4.26 6.85 2.50
CA ILE A 86 3.32 6.15 1.61
C ILE A 86 3.99 6.02 0.25
N ALA A 87 4.17 4.77 -0.20
CA ALA A 87 4.61 4.49 -1.55
C ALA A 87 3.42 4.60 -2.52
N VAL A 88 3.64 5.28 -3.65
CA VAL A 88 2.69 5.35 -4.77
C VAL A 88 3.27 4.51 -5.90
N ILE A 89 2.59 3.44 -6.27
CA ILE A 89 3.08 2.48 -7.26
C ILE A 89 2.14 2.46 -8.45
N ASP A 90 2.65 2.83 -9.64
CA ASP A 90 1.92 2.71 -10.90
C ASP A 90 1.70 1.23 -11.23
N VAL A 91 0.45 0.87 -11.52
CA VAL A 91 0.03 -0.49 -11.85
C VAL A 91 -0.58 -0.60 -13.25
N THR A 92 -0.57 0.49 -14.03
CA THR A 92 -1.17 0.55 -15.37
C THR A 92 -0.26 -0.03 -16.43
N GLY A 93 1.04 0.04 -16.21
CA GLY A 93 2.06 -0.44 -17.14
C GLY A 93 2.25 -1.96 -17.12
N PRO A 94 3.09 -2.48 -18.02
CA PRO A 94 3.45 -3.89 -18.06
C PRO A 94 4.22 -4.33 -16.80
N ARG A 95 4.86 -3.39 -16.12
CA ARG A 95 5.60 -3.58 -14.87
C ARG A 95 5.08 -2.64 -13.78
N LEU A 96 5.25 -3.06 -12.52
CA LEU A 96 5.04 -2.19 -11.37
C LEU A 96 6.17 -1.15 -11.30
N GLU A 97 5.82 0.11 -11.05
CA GLU A 97 6.80 1.18 -10.92
C GLU A 97 6.52 2.05 -9.68
N LEU A 98 7.52 2.18 -8.80
CA LEU A 98 7.44 3.16 -7.71
C LEU A 98 7.59 4.56 -8.30
N VAL A 99 6.53 5.35 -8.28
CA VAL A 99 6.49 6.69 -8.88
C VAL A 99 6.61 7.82 -7.87
N GLN A 100 6.39 7.52 -6.57
CA GLN A 100 6.54 8.48 -5.48
C GLN A 100 6.68 7.75 -4.15
N GLU A 101 7.52 8.28 -3.27
CA GLU A 101 7.52 7.97 -1.84
C GLU A 101 7.23 9.27 -1.08
N GLN A 102 6.05 9.38 -0.43
CA GLN A 102 5.55 10.59 0.21
C GLN A 102 5.54 10.42 1.74
N PRO A 103 6.12 11.32 2.55
CA PRO A 103 5.92 11.31 4.00
C PRO A 103 4.43 11.26 4.36
N CYS A 104 4.05 10.40 5.32
CA CYS A 104 2.65 10.26 5.74
C CYS A 104 2.17 11.40 6.67
N GLY A 105 3.09 12.22 7.18
CA GLY A 105 2.77 13.34 8.08
C GLY A 105 2.56 12.92 9.55
N GLY A 106 2.95 11.73 9.91
CA GLY A 106 2.90 11.18 11.26
C GLY A 106 3.87 10.01 11.40
N ALA A 107 3.63 9.13 12.38
CA ALA A 107 4.48 7.97 12.64
C ALA A 107 3.67 6.67 12.64
N PHE A 108 4.25 5.63 12.04
CA PHE A 108 3.71 4.29 11.98
C PHE A 108 2.35 4.21 11.27
N PRO A 109 2.28 4.53 9.97
CA PRO A 109 1.04 4.51 9.18
C PRO A 109 0.45 3.09 9.13
N GLN A 110 -0.69 2.90 9.79
CA GLN A 110 -1.30 1.59 10.03
C GLN A 110 -2.43 1.27 9.06
N HIS A 111 -3.21 2.27 8.65
CA HIS A 111 -4.36 2.11 7.78
C HIS A 111 -4.53 3.31 6.84
N LEU A 112 -5.02 3.05 5.62
CA LEU A 112 -5.31 4.01 4.58
C LEU A 112 -6.79 3.96 4.21
N ALA A 113 -7.40 5.12 3.93
CA ALA A 113 -8.76 5.19 3.42
C ALA A 113 -8.93 6.38 2.46
N GLY A 114 -9.71 6.21 1.39
CA GLY A 114 -10.01 7.27 0.43
C GLY A 114 -11.26 8.04 0.82
N LEU A 115 -11.22 9.35 0.79
CA LEU A 115 -12.39 10.22 1.02
C LEU A 115 -12.26 11.55 0.27
N GLY A 116 -13.21 11.86 -0.60
CA GLY A 116 -13.34 13.20 -1.21
C GLY A 116 -12.10 13.67 -1.98
N GLY A 117 -11.40 12.77 -2.69
CA GLY A 117 -10.18 13.09 -3.43
C GLY A 117 -8.94 13.20 -2.55
N GLN A 118 -9.01 12.68 -1.34
CA GLN A 118 -7.90 12.63 -0.39
C GLN A 118 -7.62 11.20 0.06
N LEU A 119 -6.37 10.91 0.38
CA LEU A 119 -5.94 9.74 1.09
C LEU A 119 -5.83 10.07 2.58
N LEU A 120 -6.65 9.43 3.40
CA LEU A 120 -6.54 9.51 4.85
C LEU A 120 -5.57 8.43 5.35
N CYS A 121 -4.69 8.81 6.28
CA CYS A 121 -3.72 7.93 6.88
C CYS A 121 -3.83 7.94 8.41
N ALA A 122 -4.05 6.76 9.00
CA ALA A 122 -4.04 6.56 10.44
C ALA A 122 -2.60 6.31 10.93
N ASN A 123 -2.01 7.28 11.61
CA ASN A 123 -0.64 7.24 12.12
C ASN A 123 -0.65 6.81 13.58
N ARG A 124 -0.48 5.51 13.80
CA ARG A 124 -0.72 4.87 15.10
C ARG A 124 0.17 5.38 16.21
N GLN A 125 1.45 5.69 15.94
CA GLN A 125 2.41 6.06 16.97
C GLN A 125 2.51 7.57 17.21
N SER A 126 1.96 8.38 16.32
CA SER A 126 1.85 9.84 16.50
C SER A 126 0.45 10.30 16.88
N ASP A 127 -0.49 9.37 17.13
CA ASP A 127 -1.86 9.68 17.58
C ASP A 127 -2.60 10.63 16.63
N THR A 128 -2.32 10.57 15.33
CA THR A 128 -2.87 11.49 14.34
C THR A 128 -3.53 10.76 13.17
N ILE A 129 -4.52 11.41 12.57
CA ILE A 129 -4.99 11.11 11.22
C ILE A 129 -4.55 12.27 10.33
N THR A 130 -3.88 11.95 9.22
CA THR A 130 -3.47 12.93 8.22
C THR A 130 -4.26 12.71 6.93
N ALA A 131 -4.47 13.80 6.17
CA ALA A 131 -5.06 13.78 4.84
C ALA A 131 -4.03 14.25 3.83
N LEU A 132 -3.89 13.50 2.74
CA LEU A 132 -3.01 13.82 1.62
C LEU A 132 -3.89 14.01 0.37
N PRO A 133 -3.87 15.19 -0.28
CA PRO A 133 -4.58 15.38 -1.54
C PRO A 133 -4.08 14.40 -2.60
N ILE A 134 -5.00 13.83 -3.38
CA ILE A 134 -4.70 12.97 -4.53
C ILE A 134 -4.92 13.80 -5.80
N ASP A 135 -3.90 13.91 -6.65
CA ASP A 135 -4.03 14.56 -7.95
C ASP A 135 -4.63 13.62 -9.02
N GLU A 136 -4.88 14.14 -10.23
CA GLU A 136 -5.45 13.39 -11.34
C GLU A 136 -4.57 12.23 -11.85
N THR A 137 -3.29 12.22 -11.51
CA THR A 137 -2.34 11.14 -11.85
C THR A 137 -2.18 10.12 -10.71
N GLY A 138 -2.90 10.31 -9.58
CA GLY A 138 -2.80 9.47 -8.40
C GLY A 138 -1.64 9.82 -7.47
N ARG A 139 -0.87 10.89 -7.74
CA ARG A 139 0.21 11.32 -6.84
C ARG A 139 -0.34 12.03 -5.62
N LEU A 140 0.41 11.94 -4.53
CA LEU A 140 0.02 12.51 -3.23
C LEU A 140 0.67 13.88 -3.02
N GLY A 141 -0.14 14.85 -2.58
CA GLY A 141 0.34 16.13 -2.09
C GLY A 141 0.83 16.07 -0.64
N GLN A 142 1.15 17.24 -0.08
CA GLN A 142 1.66 17.33 1.29
C GLN A 142 0.59 16.92 2.32
N PRO A 143 0.96 16.17 3.36
CA PRO A 143 0.05 15.75 4.41
C PRO A 143 -0.36 16.94 5.30
N VAL A 144 -1.63 16.92 5.73
CA VAL A 144 -2.16 17.84 6.73
C VAL A 144 -2.83 17.02 7.84
N ALA A 145 -2.51 17.29 9.10
CA ALA A 145 -3.20 16.68 10.22
C ALA A 145 -4.66 17.14 10.25
N VAL A 146 -5.60 16.18 10.28
CA VAL A 146 -7.05 16.47 10.27
C VAL A 146 -7.75 16.00 11.54
N ALA A 147 -7.15 15.11 12.33
CA ALA A 147 -7.65 14.68 13.62
C ALA A 147 -6.53 14.17 14.53
N GLU A 148 -6.76 14.29 15.84
CA GLU A 148 -5.98 13.64 16.88
C GLU A 148 -6.83 12.54 17.51
N LEU A 149 -6.27 11.32 17.58
CA LEU A 149 -6.95 10.14 18.15
C LEU A 149 -5.90 9.15 18.63
N THR A 150 -5.96 8.75 19.87
CA THR A 150 -4.98 7.82 20.46
C THR A 150 -4.95 6.49 19.73
N GLY A 151 -3.78 6.13 19.19
CA GLY A 151 -3.49 4.87 18.53
C GLY A 151 -4.42 4.52 17.37
N PRO A 152 -4.71 5.43 16.40
CA PRO A 152 -5.65 5.12 15.33
C PRO A 152 -5.09 3.97 14.47
N CYS A 153 -5.90 2.94 14.28
CA CYS A 153 -5.50 1.75 13.53
C CYS A 153 -6.47 1.37 12.40
N TRP A 154 -7.60 2.08 12.32
CA TRP A 154 -8.59 1.88 11.27
C TRP A 154 -9.39 3.15 11.00
N ILE A 155 -9.70 3.44 9.72
CA ILE A 155 -10.56 4.53 9.28
C ILE A 155 -11.67 3.91 8.42
N LEU A 156 -12.93 4.18 8.77
CA LEU A 156 -14.09 3.80 7.98
C LEU A 156 -14.80 5.07 7.51
N PRO A 157 -14.66 5.47 6.24
CA PRO A 157 -15.47 6.55 5.67
C PRO A 157 -16.96 6.16 5.63
N LEU A 158 -17.83 7.08 6.01
CA LEU A 158 -19.28 6.89 5.99
C LEU A 158 -19.90 7.53 4.74
#